data_f8f802d38033f9daa85aee5de4059d28
#
_entry.id   f8f802d38033f9daa85aee5de4059d28
#
_cell.length_a   1.000
_cell.length_b   1.000
_cell.length_c   1.000
_cell.angle_alpha   90.00
_cell.angle_beta   90.00
_cell.angle_gamma   90.00
#
_symmetry.space_group_name_H-M   'P 1'
#
loop_
_entity.id
_entity.type
_entity.pdbx_description
1 polymer ?
#
loop_
_entity_poly.entity_id
_entity_poly.type
_entity_poly.pdbx_seq_one_letter_code
_entity_poly.pdbx_strand_id
1 'polypeptide(L)'
;MVTPAARRIVVAHVRELFGLSERRACLIVGISRRVMRYRSCRPDDAPIRARLRELAAERRRFGFRRLGILLSREGVAMNRKKLLRLYREEKLAVRPRRGRKRALGCRAPMAIPQGPNQYWSLDFLSDAFTDGRRFRIFAVVDDFTRECLALVADTSLSGVRVARELDGLIAGRGKPQMIVSDNGTEFTSMAMLRWSQDHRVEWHYIAPGKPMQNGFVESFNGKLRDECLNETLFGSINHARAVLADWKEDYSHVRPHTALGGIAPAQAAARARAQCGPGHAPAHIAITAHFGHHGETGLYL
;
A
#
# COMPACT_ATOMS: atom_id res chain seq x y z
N MET A 1 -32.33 -6.54 21.87
CA MET A 1 -31.75 -6.41 23.26
C MET A 1 -31.46 -4.93 23.50
N VAL A 2 -32.03 -4.32 24.56
CA VAL A 2 -31.90 -2.88 24.87
C VAL A 2 -30.55 -2.64 25.53
N THR A 3 -29.71 -1.74 25.00
CA THR A 3 -28.38 -1.44 25.55
C THR A 3 -28.44 -0.74 26.92
N PRO A 4 -27.40 -0.87 27.76
CA PRO A 4 -27.35 -0.14 29.04
C PRO A 4 -27.44 1.38 28.89
N ALA A 5 -26.96 1.94 27.75
CA ALA A 5 -27.07 3.36 27.44
C ALA A 5 -28.54 3.77 27.21
N ALA A 6 -29.29 3.01 26.42
CA ALA A 6 -30.70 3.26 26.18
C ALA A 6 -31.51 3.16 27.48
N ARG A 7 -31.25 2.17 28.35
CA ARG A 7 -31.91 2.06 29.66
C ARG A 7 -31.62 3.26 30.55
N ARG A 8 -30.44 3.85 30.53
CA ARG A 8 -30.12 5.08 31.30
C ARG A 8 -30.97 6.26 30.86
N ILE A 9 -31.17 6.42 29.52
CA ILE A 9 -32.06 7.47 28.98
C ILE A 9 -33.49 7.26 29.48
N VAL A 10 -33.99 6.01 29.42
CA VAL A 10 -35.34 5.69 29.93
C VAL A 10 -35.49 5.99 31.44
N VAL A 11 -34.46 5.65 32.26
CA VAL A 11 -34.50 6.00 33.69
C VAL A 11 -34.56 7.51 33.92
N ALA A 12 -33.79 8.29 33.17
CA ALA A 12 -33.82 9.75 33.25
C ALA A 12 -35.19 10.28 32.88
N HIS A 13 -35.79 9.81 31.81
CA HIS A 13 -37.12 10.21 31.34
C HIS A 13 -38.24 9.84 32.35
N VAL A 14 -38.20 8.63 32.89
CA VAL A 14 -39.20 8.19 33.92
C VAL A 14 -39.07 9.02 35.18
N ARG A 15 -37.86 9.41 35.58
CA ARG A 15 -37.66 10.31 36.74
C ARG A 15 -38.26 11.68 36.52
N GLU A 16 -38.07 12.23 35.33
CA GLU A 16 -38.58 13.56 34.94
C GLU A 16 -40.10 13.59 34.87
N LEU A 17 -40.71 12.60 34.22
CA LEU A 17 -42.17 12.54 34.02
C LEU A 17 -42.96 12.26 35.31
N PHE A 18 -42.43 11.35 36.14
CA PHE A 18 -43.20 10.82 37.31
C PHE A 18 -42.63 11.26 38.66
N GLY A 19 -41.63 12.14 38.71
CA GLY A 19 -41.04 12.58 39.96
C GLY A 19 -40.41 11.47 40.83
N LEU A 20 -40.06 10.33 40.21
CA LEU A 20 -39.60 9.15 40.94
C LEU A 20 -38.14 9.28 41.40
N SER A 21 -37.86 8.69 42.58
CA SER A 21 -36.48 8.55 43.03
C SER A 21 -35.65 7.68 42.04
N GLU A 22 -34.35 7.94 41.94
CA GLU A 22 -33.44 7.13 41.11
C GLU A 22 -33.55 5.62 41.41
N ARG A 23 -33.70 5.27 42.71
CA ARG A 23 -33.80 3.87 43.12
C ARG A 23 -35.05 3.21 42.54
N ARG A 24 -36.21 3.90 42.59
CA ARG A 24 -37.49 3.35 42.10
C ARG A 24 -37.51 3.29 40.56
N ALA A 25 -37.02 4.33 39.87
CA ALA A 25 -36.91 4.34 38.44
C ALA A 25 -35.96 3.25 37.89
N CYS A 26 -34.80 3.05 38.54
CA CYS A 26 -33.88 1.97 38.19
C CYS A 26 -34.50 0.58 38.37
N LEU A 27 -35.30 0.38 39.42
CA LEU A 27 -36.01 -0.88 39.68
C LEU A 27 -37.03 -1.17 38.55
N ILE A 28 -37.83 -0.17 38.18
CA ILE A 28 -38.85 -0.29 37.14
C ILE A 28 -38.21 -0.63 35.76
N VAL A 29 -37.12 0.04 35.43
CA VAL A 29 -36.42 -0.14 34.13
C VAL A 29 -35.52 -1.40 34.10
N GLY A 30 -35.32 -2.03 35.27
CA GLY A 30 -34.48 -3.23 35.38
C GLY A 30 -32.98 -2.93 35.13
N ILE A 31 -32.47 -1.83 35.71
CA ILE A 31 -31.05 -1.45 35.61
C ILE A 31 -30.49 -1.20 37.03
N SER A 32 -29.24 -1.66 37.28
CA SER A 32 -28.60 -1.36 38.56
C SER A 32 -28.18 0.11 38.67
N ARG A 33 -28.27 0.69 39.89
CA ARG A 33 -27.79 2.06 40.12
C ARG A 33 -26.33 2.25 39.82
N ARG A 34 -25.49 1.21 39.95
CA ARG A 34 -24.08 1.24 39.55
C ARG A 34 -23.94 1.48 38.06
N VAL A 35 -24.76 0.81 37.23
CA VAL A 35 -24.75 1.00 35.78
C VAL A 35 -25.36 2.35 35.40
N MET A 36 -26.38 2.82 36.13
CA MET A 36 -26.95 4.17 35.92
C MET A 36 -25.93 5.27 36.16
N ARG A 37 -25.13 5.18 37.21
CA ARG A 37 -24.11 6.16 37.60
C ARG A 37 -22.77 5.99 36.89
N TYR A 38 -22.61 4.94 36.07
CA TYR A 38 -21.37 4.69 35.38
C TYR A 38 -21.04 5.86 34.45
N ARG A 39 -19.89 6.46 34.66
CA ARG A 39 -19.26 7.43 33.76
C ARG A 39 -18.05 6.75 33.11
N SER A 40 -17.92 6.92 31.81
CA SER A 40 -16.76 6.37 31.12
C SER A 40 -15.49 7.09 31.57
N CYS A 41 -14.51 6.33 32.03
CA CYS A 41 -13.18 6.82 32.36
C CYS A 41 -12.23 6.73 31.14
N ARG A 42 -12.76 6.46 29.94
CA ARG A 42 -11.93 6.36 28.73
C ARG A 42 -11.43 7.75 28.36
N PRO A 43 -10.13 7.87 27.99
CA PRO A 43 -9.61 9.11 27.43
C PRO A 43 -10.44 9.56 26.22
N ASP A 44 -10.53 10.86 26.02
CA ASP A 44 -11.17 11.42 24.84
C ASP A 44 -10.42 11.00 23.57
N ASP A 45 -11.14 10.40 22.65
CA ASP A 45 -10.61 10.00 21.35
C ASP A 45 -10.73 11.12 20.28
N ALA A 46 -11.25 12.30 20.63
CA ALA A 46 -11.52 13.39 19.69
C ALA A 46 -10.26 13.88 18.95
N PRO A 47 -9.11 14.11 19.61
CA PRO A 47 -7.89 14.50 18.88
C PRO A 47 -7.42 13.44 17.89
N ILE A 48 -7.51 12.17 18.30
CA ILE A 48 -7.13 11.03 17.44
C ILE A 48 -8.05 10.95 16.23
N ARG A 49 -9.35 11.17 16.40
CA ARG A 49 -10.33 11.18 15.31
C ARG A 49 -10.07 12.30 14.33
N ALA A 50 -9.78 13.50 14.83
CA ALA A 50 -9.44 14.66 14.00
C ALA A 50 -8.21 14.34 13.14
N ARG A 51 -7.12 13.89 13.77
CA ARG A 51 -5.90 13.55 13.03
C ARG A 51 -6.09 12.40 12.04
N LEU A 52 -6.89 11.39 12.42
CA LEU A 52 -7.21 10.27 11.52
C LEU A 52 -7.98 10.73 10.27
N ARG A 53 -8.90 11.71 10.41
CA ARG A 53 -9.63 12.31 9.28
C ARG A 53 -8.69 13.12 8.37
N GLU A 54 -7.78 13.91 8.94
CA GLU A 54 -6.78 14.67 8.18
C GLU A 54 -5.91 13.73 7.34
N LEU A 55 -5.31 12.72 7.97
CA LEU A 55 -4.49 11.74 7.26
C LEU A 55 -5.29 10.98 6.17
N ALA A 56 -6.55 10.69 6.42
CA ALA A 56 -7.41 10.04 5.44
C ALA A 56 -7.77 10.98 4.27
N ALA A 57 -7.88 12.28 4.50
CA ALA A 57 -8.10 13.29 3.46
C ALA A 57 -6.85 13.47 2.59
N GLU A 58 -5.67 13.54 3.18
CA GLU A 58 -4.38 13.59 2.48
C GLU A 58 -4.12 12.30 1.67
N ARG A 59 -4.47 11.15 2.24
CA ARG A 59 -4.18 9.80 1.72
C ARG A 59 -5.44 9.01 1.42
N ARG A 60 -6.26 9.48 0.49
CA ARG A 60 -7.60 8.96 0.19
C ARG A 60 -7.67 7.44 -0.06
N ARG A 61 -6.57 6.84 -0.52
CA ARG A 61 -6.49 5.40 -0.83
C ARG A 61 -5.85 4.56 0.27
N PHE A 62 -5.54 5.18 1.43
CA PHE A 62 -4.98 4.44 2.54
C PHE A 62 -6.08 3.84 3.41
N GLY A 63 -6.00 2.52 3.60
CA GLY A 63 -6.84 1.84 4.60
C GLY A 63 -6.29 2.01 6.02
N PHE A 64 -7.09 1.65 7.02
CA PHE A 64 -6.81 1.84 8.43
C PHE A 64 -5.42 1.36 8.90
N ARG A 65 -4.85 0.30 8.27
CA ARG A 65 -3.53 -0.21 8.64
C ARG A 65 -2.42 0.79 8.35
N ARG A 66 -2.43 1.40 7.16
CA ARG A 66 -1.44 2.41 6.76
C ARG A 66 -1.62 3.70 7.54
N LEU A 67 -2.85 4.16 7.71
CA LEU A 67 -3.14 5.32 8.55
C LEU A 67 -2.67 5.09 10.00
N GLY A 68 -2.82 3.88 10.53
CA GLY A 68 -2.30 3.52 11.85
C GLY A 68 -0.78 3.57 11.95
N ILE A 69 -0.06 3.20 10.88
CA ILE A 69 1.40 3.34 10.84
C ILE A 69 1.80 4.81 10.83
N LEU A 70 1.11 5.67 10.07
CA LEU A 70 1.37 7.10 10.06
C LEU A 70 1.14 7.72 11.44
N LEU A 71 0.00 7.43 12.08
CA LEU A 71 -0.28 7.87 13.46
C LEU A 71 0.80 7.39 14.45
N SER A 72 1.26 6.14 14.31
CA SER A 72 2.32 5.61 15.17
C SER A 72 3.66 6.33 14.98
N ARG A 73 3.97 6.79 13.78
CA ARG A 73 5.16 7.62 13.49
C ARG A 73 5.06 9.00 14.12
N GLU A 74 3.84 9.51 14.29
CA GLU A 74 3.53 10.76 15.00
C GLU A 74 3.47 10.58 16.54
N GLY A 75 3.83 9.39 17.05
CA GLY A 75 3.80 9.08 18.48
C GLY A 75 2.45 8.58 19.01
N VAL A 76 1.43 8.48 18.16
CA VAL A 76 0.09 8.02 18.56
C VAL A 76 -0.03 6.51 18.34
N ALA A 77 0.54 5.72 19.24
CA ALA A 77 0.41 4.27 19.20
C ALA A 77 -0.92 3.81 19.83
N MET A 78 -1.63 2.91 19.17
CA MET A 78 -2.88 2.36 19.69
C MET A 78 -3.13 0.92 19.25
N ASN A 79 -4.01 0.23 19.98
CA ASN A 79 -4.43 -1.12 19.63
C ASN A 79 -5.17 -1.10 18.27
N ARG A 80 -4.85 -2.08 17.42
CA ARG A 80 -5.44 -2.24 16.08
C ARG A 80 -6.98 -2.33 16.12
N LYS A 81 -7.58 -2.95 17.15
CA LYS A 81 -9.03 -3.03 17.30
C LYS A 81 -9.63 -1.64 17.56
N LYS A 82 -8.98 -0.81 18.41
CA LYS A 82 -9.39 0.58 18.66
C LYS A 82 -9.32 1.40 17.38
N LEU A 83 -8.20 1.35 16.66
CA LEU A 83 -8.01 2.04 15.39
C LEU A 83 -9.09 1.68 14.36
N LEU A 84 -9.36 0.37 14.18
CA LEU A 84 -10.39 -0.09 13.25
C LEU A 84 -11.79 0.38 13.64
N ARG A 85 -12.10 0.43 14.93
CA ARG A 85 -13.37 0.97 15.44
C ARG A 85 -13.49 2.45 15.08
N LEU A 86 -12.50 3.29 15.41
CA LEU A 86 -12.49 4.71 15.11
C LEU A 86 -12.61 4.96 13.59
N TYR A 87 -11.83 4.23 12.79
CA TYR A 87 -11.87 4.32 11.33
C TYR A 87 -13.26 4.02 10.74
N ARG A 88 -13.99 3.05 11.31
CA ARG A 88 -15.37 2.71 10.88
C ARG A 88 -16.39 3.76 11.36
N GLU A 89 -16.27 4.22 12.59
CA GLU A 89 -17.14 5.26 13.16
C GLU A 89 -17.04 6.58 12.37
N GLU A 90 -15.83 6.94 11.93
CA GLU A 90 -15.57 8.11 11.07
C GLU A 90 -15.90 7.87 9.58
N LYS A 91 -16.40 6.70 9.20
CA LYS A 91 -16.79 6.33 7.81
C LYS A 91 -15.67 6.48 6.79
N LEU A 92 -14.42 6.28 7.18
CA LEU A 92 -13.23 6.45 6.34
C LEU A 92 -12.94 5.21 5.46
N ALA A 93 -13.84 4.24 5.38
CA ALA A 93 -13.62 2.98 4.69
C ALA A 93 -13.37 3.18 3.19
N VAL A 94 -12.18 2.89 2.73
CA VAL A 94 -11.82 2.87 1.31
C VAL A 94 -12.53 1.69 0.66
N ARG A 95 -13.23 1.96 -0.45
CA ARG A 95 -13.92 0.91 -1.21
C ARG A 95 -12.87 -0.11 -1.73
N PRO A 96 -12.93 -1.37 -1.34
CA PRO A 96 -11.99 -2.37 -1.82
C PRO A 96 -12.19 -2.58 -3.34
N ARG A 97 -11.11 -2.72 -4.09
CA ARG A 97 -11.21 -3.20 -5.47
C ARG A 97 -11.79 -4.62 -5.43
N ARG A 98 -13.03 -4.79 -5.88
CA ARG A 98 -13.60 -6.12 -6.08
C ARG A 98 -13.00 -6.71 -7.36
N GLY A 99 -11.89 -7.42 -7.23
CA GLY A 99 -11.38 -8.26 -8.29
C GLY A 99 -12.30 -9.46 -8.52
N ARG A 100 -12.49 -9.87 -9.78
CA ARG A 100 -13.15 -11.13 -10.10
C ARG A 100 -12.39 -12.27 -9.42
N LYS A 101 -13.05 -13.14 -8.66
CA LYS A 101 -12.44 -14.35 -8.12
C LYS A 101 -11.87 -15.15 -9.28
N ARG A 102 -10.57 -15.34 -9.34
CA ARG A 102 -9.90 -16.16 -10.36
C ARG A 102 -9.67 -17.54 -9.77
N ALA A 103 -9.83 -18.58 -10.61
CA ALA A 103 -9.45 -19.92 -10.23
C ALA A 103 -7.97 -19.97 -9.85
N LEU A 104 -7.67 -20.65 -8.74
CA LEU A 104 -6.30 -20.88 -8.28
C LEU A 104 -5.73 -22.04 -9.11
N GLY A 105 -5.01 -21.74 -10.20
CA GLY A 105 -4.19 -22.73 -10.91
C GLY A 105 -2.84 -22.92 -10.22
N CYS A 106 -2.08 -23.96 -10.63
CA CYS A 106 -0.68 -24.15 -10.21
C CYS A 106 0.13 -22.90 -10.55
N ARG A 107 0.60 -22.21 -9.54
CA ARG A 107 1.41 -21.01 -9.66
C ARG A 107 2.84 -21.39 -9.35
N ALA A 108 3.72 -21.37 -10.36
CA ALA A 108 5.15 -21.34 -10.14
C ALA A 108 5.58 -19.87 -10.14
N PRO A 109 5.71 -19.21 -8.98
CA PRO A 109 6.26 -17.86 -8.93
C PRO A 109 7.73 -17.91 -9.35
N MET A 110 8.24 -16.82 -9.94
CA MET A 110 9.68 -16.64 -10.07
C MET A 110 10.35 -16.72 -8.70
N ALA A 111 11.62 -17.10 -8.68
CA ALA A 111 12.41 -17.09 -7.46
C ALA A 111 12.32 -15.71 -6.80
N ILE A 112 12.02 -15.69 -5.50
CA ILE A 112 11.94 -14.44 -4.74
C ILE A 112 13.36 -13.91 -4.58
N PRO A 113 13.66 -12.64 -4.96
CA PRO A 113 14.99 -12.07 -4.80
C PRO A 113 15.38 -12.07 -3.32
N GLN A 114 16.66 -12.36 -3.05
CA GLN A 114 17.22 -12.46 -1.71
C GLN A 114 17.98 -11.18 -1.29
N GLY A 115 18.17 -10.25 -2.21
CA GLY A 115 18.87 -9.00 -1.95
C GLY A 115 18.55 -7.90 -2.95
N PRO A 116 18.93 -6.64 -2.65
CA PRO A 116 18.79 -5.51 -3.55
C PRO A 116 19.55 -5.75 -4.86
N ASN A 117 19.07 -5.16 -5.95
CA ASN A 117 19.64 -5.24 -7.30
C ASN A 117 19.77 -6.67 -7.87
N GLN A 118 19.10 -7.66 -7.30
CA GLN A 118 19.02 -8.96 -7.97
C GLN A 118 18.08 -8.89 -9.17
N TYR A 119 16.84 -8.47 -8.97
CA TYR A 119 15.85 -8.39 -10.04
C TYR A 119 15.25 -6.99 -10.10
N TRP A 120 15.26 -6.41 -11.30
CA TRP A 120 14.51 -5.20 -11.62
C TRP A 120 13.35 -5.55 -12.54
N SER A 121 12.14 -5.26 -12.10
CA SER A 121 10.94 -5.42 -12.94
C SER A 121 10.60 -4.12 -13.65
N LEU A 122 10.39 -4.22 -14.96
CA LEU A 122 10.08 -3.11 -15.84
C LEU A 122 8.68 -3.24 -16.43
N ASP A 123 8.00 -2.12 -16.59
CA ASP A 123 6.71 -2.07 -17.29
C ASP A 123 6.42 -0.67 -17.85
N PHE A 124 5.49 -0.62 -18.81
CA PHE A 124 4.95 0.62 -19.34
C PHE A 124 3.50 0.82 -18.93
N LEU A 125 3.18 2.03 -18.51
CA LEU A 125 1.82 2.50 -18.38
C LEU A 125 1.55 3.58 -19.43
N SER A 126 0.28 3.86 -19.66
CA SER A 126 -0.15 5.01 -20.46
C SER A 126 -1.26 5.76 -19.76
N ASP A 127 -1.27 7.07 -19.96
CA ASP A 127 -2.34 7.96 -19.54
C ASP A 127 -2.57 9.04 -20.59
N ALA A 128 -3.51 9.96 -20.37
CA ALA A 128 -3.86 11.00 -21.31
C ALA A 128 -3.85 12.38 -20.61
N PHE A 129 -3.50 13.39 -21.40
CA PHE A 129 -3.70 14.78 -21.00
C PHE A 129 -5.17 15.19 -21.13
N THR A 130 -5.50 16.32 -20.56
CA THR A 130 -6.86 16.90 -20.64
C THR A 130 -7.28 17.23 -22.08
N ASP A 131 -6.35 17.40 -23.01
CA ASP A 131 -6.58 17.59 -24.44
C ASP A 131 -6.76 16.28 -25.23
N GLY A 132 -6.71 15.12 -24.57
CA GLY A 132 -6.86 13.79 -25.16
C GLY A 132 -5.58 13.16 -25.73
N ARG A 133 -4.48 13.91 -25.85
CA ARG A 133 -3.20 13.34 -26.26
C ARG A 133 -2.68 12.36 -25.20
N ARG A 134 -2.10 11.26 -25.65
CA ARG A 134 -1.57 10.23 -24.75
C ARG A 134 -0.09 10.45 -24.45
N PHE A 135 0.30 10.04 -23.25
CA PHE A 135 1.71 9.90 -22.87
C PHE A 135 1.94 8.53 -22.24
N ARG A 136 3.19 8.13 -22.22
CA ARG A 136 3.62 6.86 -21.63
C ARG A 136 4.45 7.11 -20.39
N ILE A 137 4.46 6.13 -19.51
CA ILE A 137 5.22 6.15 -18.28
C ILE A 137 6.02 4.86 -18.22
N PHE A 138 7.34 4.99 -18.18
CA PHE A 138 8.27 3.88 -17.98
C PHE A 138 8.55 3.74 -16.49
N ALA A 139 8.32 2.57 -15.93
CA ALA A 139 8.51 2.25 -14.52
C ALA A 139 9.57 1.16 -14.35
N VAL A 140 10.49 1.36 -13.41
CA VAL A 140 11.48 0.38 -12.97
C VAL A 140 11.39 0.22 -11.47
N VAL A 141 11.25 -1.01 -11.00
CA VAL A 141 11.11 -1.35 -9.58
C VAL A 141 12.13 -2.40 -9.20
N ASP A 142 12.81 -2.21 -8.08
CA ASP A 142 13.62 -3.27 -7.47
C ASP A 142 12.69 -4.25 -6.75
N ASP A 143 12.75 -5.52 -7.14
CA ASP A 143 11.81 -6.54 -6.66
C ASP A 143 12.03 -6.93 -5.21
N PHE A 144 13.21 -6.71 -4.64
CA PHE A 144 13.47 -6.96 -3.24
C PHE A 144 13.06 -5.78 -2.36
N THR A 145 13.60 -4.59 -2.63
CA THR A 145 13.38 -3.40 -1.80
C THR A 145 12.04 -2.74 -2.05
N ARG A 146 11.39 -3.02 -3.19
CA ARG A 146 10.17 -2.37 -3.67
C ARG A 146 10.37 -0.90 -4.02
N GLU A 147 11.60 -0.41 -4.08
CA GLU A 147 11.88 0.96 -4.49
C GLU A 147 11.49 1.19 -5.95
N CYS A 148 10.91 2.33 -6.23
CA CYS A 148 10.74 2.82 -7.58
C CYS A 148 12.05 3.46 -8.04
N LEU A 149 12.81 2.75 -8.87
CA LEU A 149 14.11 3.21 -9.35
C LEU A 149 13.97 4.30 -10.42
N ALA A 150 13.08 4.07 -11.39
CA ALA A 150 12.73 5.06 -12.40
C ALA A 150 11.20 5.16 -12.55
N LEU A 151 10.73 6.39 -12.81
CA LEU A 151 9.36 6.69 -13.18
C LEU A 151 9.40 7.85 -14.18
N VAL A 152 9.47 7.52 -15.48
CA VAL A 152 9.76 8.48 -16.54
C VAL A 152 8.54 8.64 -17.44
N ALA A 153 8.00 9.87 -17.51
CA ALA A 153 6.91 10.20 -18.42
C ALA A 153 7.42 10.88 -19.70
N ASP A 154 6.97 10.37 -20.84
CA ASP A 154 7.23 10.99 -22.13
C ASP A 154 6.11 10.69 -23.12
N THR A 155 6.03 11.46 -24.19
CA THR A 155 5.12 11.21 -25.31
C THR A 155 5.61 10.07 -26.20
N SER A 156 6.91 9.81 -26.20
CA SER A 156 7.56 8.69 -26.91
C SER A 156 8.70 8.11 -26.08
N LEU A 157 8.67 6.80 -25.88
CA LEU A 157 9.68 6.04 -25.14
C LEU A 157 10.16 4.88 -26.01
N SER A 158 11.20 5.15 -26.83
CA SER A 158 11.84 4.13 -27.66
C SER A 158 12.80 3.26 -26.86
N GLY A 159 13.20 2.09 -27.39
CA GLY A 159 14.20 1.22 -26.76
C GLY A 159 15.52 1.93 -26.46
N VAL A 160 15.97 2.83 -27.32
CA VAL A 160 17.19 3.65 -27.09
C VAL A 160 17.01 4.58 -25.89
N ARG A 161 15.80 5.16 -25.72
CA ARG A 161 15.51 5.99 -24.56
C ARG A 161 15.49 5.15 -23.29
N VAL A 162 14.90 3.96 -23.33
CA VAL A 162 14.88 3.02 -22.19
C VAL A 162 16.31 2.63 -21.81
N ALA A 163 17.17 2.27 -22.77
CA ALA A 163 18.57 1.96 -22.53
C ALA A 163 19.29 3.08 -21.78
N ARG A 164 19.14 4.34 -22.21
CA ARG A 164 19.72 5.50 -21.53
C ARG A 164 19.26 5.67 -20.10
N GLU A 165 17.96 5.45 -19.82
CA GLU A 165 17.45 5.52 -18.45
C GLU A 165 18.05 4.40 -17.58
N LEU A 166 18.20 3.20 -18.12
CA LEU A 166 18.85 2.08 -17.43
C LEU A 166 20.34 2.34 -17.19
N ASP A 167 21.06 2.96 -18.13
CA ASP A 167 22.46 3.37 -17.93
C ASP A 167 22.61 4.32 -16.75
N GLY A 168 21.72 5.31 -16.66
CA GLY A 168 21.69 6.23 -15.52
C GLY A 168 21.44 5.52 -14.20
N LEU A 169 20.56 4.52 -14.18
CA LEU A 169 20.29 3.72 -12.99
C LEU A 169 21.50 2.86 -12.59
N ILE A 170 22.15 2.22 -13.56
CA ILE A 170 23.35 1.39 -13.31
C ILE A 170 24.50 2.26 -12.77
N ALA A 171 24.71 3.44 -13.34
CA ALA A 171 25.76 4.34 -12.88
C ALA A 171 25.58 4.78 -11.41
N GLY A 172 24.34 5.02 -10.99
CA GLY A 172 24.04 5.48 -9.62
C GLY A 172 23.89 4.37 -8.59
N ARG A 173 23.48 3.16 -9.01
CA ARG A 173 23.02 2.11 -8.08
C ARG A 173 23.77 0.77 -8.25
N GLY A 174 24.51 0.60 -9.31
CA GLY A 174 25.06 -0.68 -9.74
C GLY A 174 24.06 -1.46 -10.60
N LYS A 175 24.57 -2.42 -11.36
CA LYS A 175 23.76 -3.22 -12.28
C LYS A 175 22.94 -4.30 -11.58
N PRO A 176 21.73 -4.63 -12.06
CA PRO A 176 20.99 -5.79 -11.60
C PRO A 176 21.63 -7.08 -12.14
N GLN A 177 21.31 -8.19 -11.50
CA GLN A 177 21.63 -9.52 -12.03
C GLN A 177 20.69 -9.86 -13.20
N MET A 178 19.40 -9.57 -13.04
CA MET A 178 18.38 -9.87 -14.04
C MET A 178 17.39 -8.70 -14.17
N ILE A 179 16.91 -8.49 -15.37
CA ILE A 179 15.77 -7.62 -15.67
C ILE A 179 14.58 -8.49 -16.08
N VAL A 180 13.41 -8.17 -15.56
CA VAL A 180 12.14 -8.85 -15.87
C VAL A 180 11.22 -7.85 -16.57
N SER A 181 10.72 -8.20 -17.75
CA SER A 181 9.75 -7.37 -18.48
C SER A 181 8.70 -8.23 -19.20
N ASP A 182 7.65 -7.59 -19.68
CA ASP A 182 6.78 -8.17 -20.68
C ASP A 182 7.48 -8.20 -22.07
N ASN A 183 6.77 -8.73 -23.07
CA ASN A 183 7.24 -8.83 -24.45
C ASN A 183 6.89 -7.57 -25.27
N GLY A 184 6.84 -6.40 -24.63
CA GLY A 184 6.60 -5.13 -25.33
C GLY A 184 7.63 -4.87 -26.43
N THR A 185 7.20 -4.26 -27.52
CA THR A 185 8.06 -3.99 -28.71
C THR A 185 9.28 -3.17 -28.36
N GLU A 186 9.18 -2.31 -27.37
CA GLU A 186 10.30 -1.47 -26.89
C GLU A 186 11.37 -2.33 -26.20
N PHE A 187 10.96 -3.32 -25.42
CA PHE A 187 11.88 -4.21 -24.69
C PHE A 187 12.50 -5.28 -25.60
N THR A 188 11.80 -5.68 -26.65
CA THR A 188 12.31 -6.65 -27.63
C THR A 188 13.10 -6.01 -28.78
N SER A 189 13.33 -4.70 -28.72
CA SER A 189 14.06 -3.96 -29.76
C SER A 189 15.54 -4.33 -29.81
N MET A 190 16.15 -4.17 -31.00
CA MET A 190 17.59 -4.41 -31.17
C MET A 190 18.47 -3.55 -30.26
N ALA A 191 18.00 -2.35 -29.89
CA ALA A 191 18.69 -1.50 -28.93
C ALA A 191 18.78 -2.15 -27.55
N MET A 192 17.70 -2.77 -27.08
CA MET A 192 17.66 -3.44 -25.79
C MET A 192 18.43 -4.75 -25.79
N LEU A 193 18.38 -5.49 -26.88
CA LEU A 193 19.18 -6.72 -27.02
C LEU A 193 20.69 -6.41 -26.95
N ARG A 194 21.16 -5.39 -27.69
CA ARG A 194 22.55 -4.94 -27.61
C ARG A 194 22.91 -4.46 -26.20
N TRP A 195 22.06 -3.61 -25.62
CA TRP A 195 22.28 -3.08 -24.28
C TRP A 195 22.46 -4.19 -23.23
N SER A 196 21.60 -5.22 -23.25
CA SER A 196 21.68 -6.35 -22.30
C SER A 196 22.96 -7.16 -22.47
N GLN A 197 23.43 -7.35 -23.72
CA GLN A 197 24.69 -8.03 -24.03
C GLN A 197 25.91 -7.20 -23.58
N ASP A 198 25.94 -5.91 -23.88
CA ASP A 198 27.03 -4.99 -23.52
C ASP A 198 27.20 -4.89 -22.00
N HIS A 199 26.10 -4.82 -21.25
CA HIS A 199 26.11 -4.76 -19.81
C HIS A 199 26.17 -6.14 -19.12
N ARG A 200 26.07 -7.24 -19.87
CA ARG A 200 26.00 -8.61 -19.35
C ARG A 200 24.92 -8.71 -18.25
N VAL A 201 23.71 -8.21 -18.54
CA VAL A 201 22.53 -8.30 -17.68
C VAL A 201 21.60 -9.36 -18.25
N GLU A 202 21.20 -10.32 -17.44
CA GLU A 202 20.23 -11.32 -17.85
C GLU A 202 18.87 -10.67 -18.08
N TRP A 203 18.23 -10.98 -19.21
CA TRP A 203 16.91 -10.45 -19.51
C TRP A 203 15.87 -11.55 -19.58
N HIS A 204 14.90 -11.50 -18.66
CA HIS A 204 13.83 -12.47 -18.61
C HIS A 204 12.53 -11.86 -19.12
N TYR A 205 12.05 -12.37 -20.25
CA TYR A 205 10.73 -12.04 -20.77
C TYR A 205 9.68 -12.97 -20.15
N ILE A 206 8.61 -12.38 -19.59
CA ILE A 206 7.53 -13.19 -19.03
C ILE A 206 6.83 -13.98 -20.13
N ALA A 207 6.44 -15.20 -19.80
CA ALA A 207 5.71 -16.03 -20.76
C ALA A 207 4.33 -15.42 -21.07
N PRO A 208 3.87 -15.44 -22.33
CA PRO A 208 2.55 -14.96 -22.72
C PRO A 208 1.46 -15.54 -21.83
N GLY A 209 0.57 -14.71 -21.31
CA GLY A 209 -0.52 -15.12 -20.42
C GLY A 209 -0.13 -15.43 -18.97
N LYS A 210 1.13 -15.20 -18.57
CA LYS A 210 1.61 -15.37 -17.19
C LYS A 210 2.01 -14.04 -16.52
N PRO A 211 1.10 -13.08 -16.36
CA PRO A 211 1.42 -11.76 -15.78
C PRO A 211 1.98 -11.86 -14.36
N MET A 212 1.71 -12.95 -13.65
CA MET A 212 2.25 -13.16 -12.30
C MET A 212 3.77 -13.18 -12.21
N GLN A 213 4.48 -13.43 -13.32
CA GLN A 213 5.93 -13.37 -13.36
C GLN A 213 6.47 -11.94 -13.24
N ASN A 214 5.63 -10.92 -13.56
CA ASN A 214 5.94 -9.51 -13.37
C ASN A 214 5.11 -8.85 -12.25
N GLY A 215 4.67 -9.64 -11.28
CA GLY A 215 3.69 -9.23 -10.24
C GLY A 215 4.14 -8.08 -9.35
N PHE A 216 5.45 -7.80 -9.26
CA PHE A 216 5.97 -6.71 -8.44
C PHE A 216 5.70 -5.35 -9.09
N VAL A 217 6.06 -5.18 -10.35
CA VAL A 217 5.77 -3.94 -11.08
C VAL A 217 4.28 -3.80 -11.36
N GLU A 218 3.54 -4.89 -11.62
CA GLU A 218 2.08 -4.84 -11.72
C GLU A 218 1.42 -4.30 -10.44
N SER A 219 1.89 -4.79 -9.28
CA SER A 219 1.43 -4.29 -7.97
C SER A 219 1.80 -2.83 -7.74
N PHE A 220 2.98 -2.39 -8.21
CA PHE A 220 3.40 -1.00 -8.21
C PHE A 220 2.49 -0.16 -9.10
N ASN A 221 2.30 -0.56 -10.35
CA ASN A 221 1.44 0.12 -11.32
C ASN A 221 0.00 0.27 -10.84
N GLY A 222 -0.51 -0.76 -10.17
CA GLY A 222 -1.82 -0.69 -9.51
C GLY A 222 -1.91 0.42 -8.47
N LYS A 223 -0.86 0.64 -7.69
CA LYS A 223 -0.81 1.72 -6.69
C LYS A 223 -0.64 3.09 -7.35
N LEU A 224 0.24 3.18 -8.35
CA LEU A 224 0.42 4.40 -9.13
C LEU A 224 -0.90 4.87 -9.76
N ARG A 225 -1.65 3.93 -10.38
CA ARG A 225 -2.97 4.26 -10.92
C ARG A 225 -3.94 4.74 -9.85
N ASP A 226 -4.03 4.03 -8.74
CA ASP A 226 -5.01 4.34 -7.69
C ASP A 226 -4.70 5.61 -6.91
N GLU A 227 -3.42 5.86 -6.65
CA GLU A 227 -2.99 6.89 -5.70
C GLU A 227 -2.53 8.17 -6.41
N CYS A 228 -2.28 8.12 -7.74
CA CYS A 228 -1.79 9.24 -8.53
C CYS A 228 -2.57 9.45 -9.82
N LEU A 229 -2.52 8.50 -10.78
CA LEU A 229 -3.06 8.74 -12.12
C LEU A 229 -4.57 8.97 -12.11
N ASN A 230 -5.33 8.18 -11.35
CA ASN A 230 -6.79 8.35 -11.25
C ASN A 230 -7.24 9.54 -10.38
N GLU A 231 -6.32 10.17 -9.67
CA GLU A 231 -6.62 11.31 -8.79
C GLU A 231 -6.16 12.65 -9.40
N THR A 232 -5.49 12.62 -10.58
CA THR A 232 -4.88 13.80 -11.19
C THR A 232 -5.30 13.96 -12.64
N LEU A 233 -5.67 15.17 -13.03
CA LEU A 233 -5.86 15.57 -14.43
C LEU A 233 -4.59 16.24 -14.95
N PHE A 234 -3.95 15.64 -15.94
CA PHE A 234 -2.68 16.11 -16.47
C PHE A 234 -2.89 17.13 -17.59
N GLY A 235 -2.41 18.37 -17.39
CA GLY A 235 -2.50 19.43 -18.41
C GLY A 235 -1.34 19.41 -19.42
N SER A 236 -0.18 18.85 -19.04
CA SER A 236 1.01 18.81 -19.90
C SER A 236 1.99 17.72 -19.46
N ILE A 237 2.97 17.42 -20.31
CA ILE A 237 4.04 16.48 -19.98
C ILE A 237 4.90 16.94 -18.80
N ASN A 238 5.15 18.26 -18.69
CA ASN A 238 5.92 18.79 -17.56
C ASN A 238 5.13 18.69 -16.24
N HIS A 239 3.83 18.92 -16.28
CA HIS A 239 2.95 18.68 -15.13
C HIS A 239 2.96 17.20 -14.76
N ALA A 240 2.83 16.29 -15.70
CA ALA A 240 2.90 14.84 -15.45
C ALA A 240 4.24 14.45 -14.81
N ARG A 241 5.36 14.95 -15.32
CA ARG A 241 6.69 14.69 -14.76
C ARG A 241 6.84 15.17 -13.33
N ALA A 242 6.37 16.37 -13.02
CA ALA A 242 6.41 16.91 -11.66
C ALA A 242 5.60 16.06 -10.68
N VAL A 243 4.33 15.78 -11.00
CA VAL A 243 3.45 14.96 -10.15
C VAL A 243 4.00 13.55 -9.94
N LEU A 244 4.54 12.93 -10.99
CA LEU A 244 5.12 11.59 -10.89
C LEU A 244 6.43 11.59 -10.07
N ALA A 245 7.23 12.65 -10.13
CA ALA A 245 8.43 12.79 -9.31
C ALA A 245 8.06 12.90 -7.82
N ASP A 246 7.10 13.75 -7.48
CA ASP A 246 6.60 13.90 -6.11
C ASP A 246 6.00 12.59 -5.58
N TRP A 247 5.20 11.91 -6.40
CA TRP A 247 4.62 10.63 -6.03
C TRP A 247 5.68 9.53 -5.84
N LYS A 248 6.71 9.48 -6.71
CA LYS A 248 7.84 8.56 -6.59
C LYS A 248 8.59 8.77 -5.28
N GLU A 249 8.83 10.02 -4.93
CA GLU A 249 9.50 10.40 -3.68
C GLU A 249 8.69 9.94 -2.47
N ASP A 250 7.39 10.26 -2.45
CA ASP A 250 6.48 9.80 -1.40
C ASP A 250 6.42 8.26 -1.33
N TYR A 251 6.27 7.59 -2.47
CA TYR A 251 6.20 6.13 -2.55
C TYR A 251 7.44 5.46 -1.96
N SER A 252 8.62 5.99 -2.27
CA SER A 252 9.90 5.39 -1.89
C SER A 252 10.33 5.75 -0.47
N HIS A 253 10.06 6.97 0.02
CA HIS A 253 10.60 7.48 1.28
C HIS A 253 9.58 7.60 2.41
N VAL A 254 8.31 7.84 2.10
CA VAL A 254 7.28 8.12 3.13
C VAL A 254 6.26 6.99 3.25
N ARG A 255 5.78 6.49 2.13
CA ARG A 255 4.65 5.56 2.06
C ARG A 255 4.93 4.25 2.82
N PRO A 256 4.06 3.84 3.80
CA PRO A 256 4.22 2.57 4.49
C PRO A 256 3.91 1.37 3.57
N HIS A 257 4.79 0.37 3.53
CA HIS A 257 4.61 -0.85 2.77
C HIS A 257 4.37 -2.04 3.70
N THR A 258 3.18 -2.64 3.62
CA THR A 258 2.82 -3.77 4.49
C THR A 258 3.73 -4.97 4.29
N ALA A 259 4.17 -5.23 3.04
CA ALA A 259 5.11 -6.30 2.72
C ALA A 259 6.51 -6.09 3.29
N LEU A 260 6.85 -4.85 3.67
CA LEU A 260 8.13 -4.48 4.28
C LEU A 260 7.99 -4.20 5.78
N GLY A 261 6.97 -4.77 6.44
CA GLY A 261 6.73 -4.53 7.87
C GLY A 261 6.26 -3.11 8.20
N GLY A 262 5.75 -2.34 7.22
CA GLY A 262 5.26 -0.98 7.41
C GLY A 262 6.32 0.12 7.24
N ILE A 263 7.56 -0.23 6.90
CA ILE A 263 8.59 0.75 6.55
C ILE A 263 8.47 1.19 5.08
N ALA A 264 9.13 2.30 4.75
CA ALA A 264 9.22 2.76 3.36
C ALA A 264 10.27 1.94 2.58
N PRO A 265 10.15 1.82 1.24
CA PRO A 265 11.10 1.09 0.41
C PRO A 265 12.55 1.53 0.58
N ALA A 266 12.84 2.82 0.60
CA ALA A 266 14.18 3.34 0.80
C ALA A 266 14.78 2.97 2.17
N GLN A 267 13.95 2.90 3.21
CA GLN A 267 14.38 2.42 4.54
C GLN A 267 14.70 0.91 4.49
N ALA A 268 13.92 0.12 3.76
CA ALA A 268 14.20 -1.29 3.56
C ALA A 268 15.51 -1.50 2.81
N ALA A 269 15.75 -0.72 1.75
CA ALA A 269 16.99 -0.74 0.99
C ALA A 269 18.21 -0.36 1.83
N ALA A 270 18.10 0.69 2.64
CA ALA A 270 19.17 1.10 3.55
C ALA A 270 19.52 -0.01 4.55
N ARG A 271 18.50 -0.65 5.13
CA ARG A 271 18.70 -1.79 6.06
C ARG A 271 19.38 -2.96 5.37
N ALA A 272 18.93 -3.33 4.17
CA ALA A 272 19.52 -4.43 3.42
C ALA A 272 20.99 -4.15 3.06
N ARG A 273 21.31 -2.92 2.63
CA ARG A 273 22.71 -2.51 2.35
C ARG A 273 23.59 -2.55 3.60
N ALA A 274 23.08 -2.14 4.74
CA ALA A 274 23.82 -2.22 6.02
C ALA A 274 24.09 -3.67 6.46
N GLN A 275 23.22 -4.61 6.10
CA GLN A 275 23.38 -6.03 6.41
C GLN A 275 24.29 -6.77 5.41
N CYS A 276 24.40 -6.26 4.18
CA CYS A 276 25.30 -6.77 3.13
C CYS A 276 26.67 -6.07 3.16
N GLY A 277 27.24 -5.77 4.34
CA GLY A 277 28.59 -5.22 4.46
C GLY A 277 29.62 -6.09 3.70
N PRO A 278 30.79 -5.56 3.30
CA PRO A 278 31.73 -6.26 2.44
C PRO A 278 32.20 -7.57 3.13
N GLY A 279 31.60 -8.71 2.74
CA GLY A 279 32.03 -10.03 3.18
C GLY A 279 30.96 -10.99 3.71
N HIS A 280 29.68 -10.67 3.73
CA HIS A 280 28.66 -11.62 4.18
C HIS A 280 27.69 -12.02 3.06
N ALA A 281 27.65 -13.32 2.77
CA ALA A 281 26.53 -13.91 2.04
C ALA A 281 25.23 -13.65 2.81
N PRO A 282 24.09 -13.36 2.14
CA PRO A 282 22.87 -12.95 2.81
C PRO A 282 22.34 -14.05 3.71
N ALA A 283 22.38 -13.82 5.02
CA ALA A 283 21.61 -14.62 5.97
C ALA A 283 20.12 -14.47 5.64
N HIS A 284 19.40 -15.57 5.65
CA HIS A 284 17.96 -15.64 5.40
C HIS A 284 17.20 -14.64 6.29
N ILE A 285 16.78 -13.52 5.75
CA ILE A 285 15.76 -12.69 6.40
C ILE A 285 14.43 -13.38 6.12
N ALA A 286 13.96 -14.17 7.07
CA ALA A 286 12.62 -14.72 7.04
C ALA A 286 11.62 -13.55 7.11
N ILE A 287 11.20 -13.05 5.96
CA ILE A 287 9.99 -12.22 5.86
C ILE A 287 8.84 -13.19 6.01
N THR A 288 8.40 -13.39 7.26
CA THR A 288 7.20 -14.17 7.58
C THR A 288 6.02 -13.45 6.94
N ALA A 289 5.63 -13.90 5.76
CA ALA A 289 4.34 -13.58 5.18
C ALA A 289 3.29 -14.28 6.05
N HIS A 290 2.75 -13.57 7.03
CA HIS A 290 1.57 -14.00 7.77
C HIS A 290 0.38 -13.96 6.82
N PHE A 291 0.22 -15.00 6.03
CA PHE A 291 -1.08 -15.38 5.48
C PHE A 291 -1.87 -15.95 6.64
N GLY A 292 -2.76 -15.15 7.20
CA GLY A 292 -3.73 -15.65 8.17
C GLY A 292 -4.62 -16.71 7.52
N HIS A 293 -4.34 -17.97 7.75
CA HIS A 293 -5.31 -19.02 7.62
C HIS A 293 -6.34 -18.84 8.74
N HIS A 294 -7.52 -18.35 8.39
CA HIS A 294 -8.71 -18.63 9.17
C HIS A 294 -9.20 -20.03 8.74
N GLY A 295 -8.85 -21.02 9.54
CA GLY A 295 -9.54 -22.30 9.57
C GLY A 295 -10.92 -22.07 10.18
N GLU A 296 -11.95 -22.17 9.39
CA GLU A 296 -13.30 -22.49 9.88
C GLU A 296 -13.52 -23.98 9.67
N THR A 297 -13.38 -24.72 10.77
CA THR A 297 -14.06 -25.99 10.97
C THR A 297 -15.51 -25.69 11.32
N GLY A 298 -16.41 -26.08 10.48
CA GLY A 298 -17.86 -26.03 10.69
C GLY A 298 -18.51 -27.12 9.86
N LEU A 299 -18.57 -28.34 10.42
CA LEU A 299 -19.56 -29.36 10.06
C LEU A 299 -20.96 -28.78 10.28
N TYR A 300 -21.86 -28.95 9.27
CA TYR A 300 -23.27 -29.35 9.47
C TYR A 300 -23.83 -29.79 8.11
N LEU A 301 -24.25 -31.07 8.08
CA LEU A 301 -25.31 -31.79 7.32
C LEU A 301 -25.73 -31.21 5.98
#